data_48ecced7f49c18f4f4529bd91e82884c
#
_entry.id   48ecced7f49c18f4f4529bd91e82884c
#
_cell.length_a   1.000
_cell.length_b   1.000
_cell.length_c   1.000
_cell.angle_alpha   90.00
_cell.angle_beta   90.00
_cell.angle_gamma   90.00
#
_symmetry.space_group_name_H-M   'P 1'
#
loop_
_entity.id
_entity.type
_entity.pdbx_description
1 polymer ?
#
loop_
_entity_poly.entity_id
_entity_poly.type
_entity_poly.pdbx_seq_one_letter_code
_entity_poly.pdbx_strand_id
1 'polypeptide(L)'
;LGDVYKRQLTGVFEMRNNESSENYLETILILSKKLPVVRSVDIANELGFKKSSVSIAMKNLREKNNITVSDAGFITLTESGRQIAEMIYERHELLSECLEKLGVDKEIAAEDACRIEHVISPESFEAIKKHIHKS
;
A
#
# COMPACT_ATOMS: atom_id res chain seq x y z
N LEU A 1 -28.24 10.83 -13.87
CA LEU A 1 -27.40 9.74 -14.36
C LEU A 1 -25.98 10.18 -14.63
N GLY A 2 -25.78 11.31 -15.32
CA GLY A 2 -24.44 11.81 -15.62
C GLY A 2 -23.62 12.20 -14.42
N ASP A 3 -24.23 12.82 -13.41
CA ASP A 3 -23.55 13.25 -12.19
C ASP A 3 -23.12 12.07 -11.31
N VAL A 4 -23.98 11.05 -11.21
CA VAL A 4 -23.66 9.82 -10.48
C VAL A 4 -22.50 9.09 -11.16
N TYR A 5 -22.54 8.99 -12.48
CA TYR A 5 -21.48 8.36 -13.27
C TYR A 5 -20.14 9.08 -13.10
N LYS A 6 -20.15 10.41 -13.14
CA LYS A 6 -18.93 11.23 -12.94
C LYS A 6 -18.36 11.04 -11.56
N ARG A 7 -19.21 10.97 -10.53
CA ARG A 7 -18.76 10.71 -9.15
C ARG A 7 -18.10 9.35 -9.04
N GLN A 8 -18.66 8.33 -9.67
CA GLN A 8 -18.09 6.99 -9.66
C GLN A 8 -16.73 6.96 -10.35
N LEU A 9 -16.59 7.63 -11.49
CA LEU A 9 -15.32 7.71 -12.22
C LEU A 9 -14.27 8.48 -11.41
N THR A 10 -14.64 9.58 -10.78
CA THR A 10 -13.74 10.37 -9.94
C THR A 10 -13.28 9.55 -8.74
N GLY A 11 -14.20 8.84 -8.10
CA GLY A 11 -13.89 7.96 -6.98
C GLY A 11 -12.91 6.85 -7.35
N VAL A 12 -13.11 6.22 -8.50
CA VAL A 12 -12.21 5.18 -9.01
C VAL A 12 -10.82 5.75 -9.29
N PHE A 13 -10.74 6.95 -9.86
CA PHE A 13 -9.45 7.61 -10.15
C PHE A 13 -8.70 7.94 -8.86
N GLU A 14 -9.39 8.49 -7.87
CA GLU A 14 -8.81 8.79 -6.55
C GLU A 14 -8.33 7.53 -5.85
N MET A 15 -9.09 6.45 -5.91
CA MET A 15 -8.70 5.15 -5.37
C MET A 15 -7.40 4.64 -5.99
N ARG A 16 -7.25 4.75 -7.32
CA ARG A 16 -6.03 4.31 -8.01
C ARG A 16 -4.81 5.12 -7.57
N ASN A 17 -4.95 6.43 -7.38
CA ASN A 17 -3.87 7.28 -6.91
C ASN A 17 -3.47 6.94 -5.49
N ASN A 18 -4.46 6.75 -4.60
CA ASN A 18 -4.22 6.34 -3.22
C ASN A 18 -3.60 4.95 -3.16
N GLU A 19 -4.09 4.03 -3.97
CA GLU A 19 -3.55 2.67 -4.06
C GLU A 19 -2.07 2.68 -4.43
N SER A 20 -1.69 3.48 -5.42
CA SER A 20 -0.31 3.60 -5.84
C SER A 20 0.58 4.15 -4.72
N SER A 21 0.15 5.24 -4.06
CA SER A 21 0.88 5.84 -2.95
C SER A 21 1.03 4.88 -1.78
N GLU A 22 -0.04 4.20 -1.42
CA GLU A 22 -0.06 3.24 -0.32
C GLU A 22 0.87 2.05 -0.62
N ASN A 23 0.86 1.58 -1.86
CA ASN A 23 1.72 0.49 -2.30
C ASN A 23 3.21 0.86 -2.19
N TYR A 24 3.58 2.07 -2.59
CA TYR A 24 4.95 2.55 -2.44
C TYR A 24 5.34 2.65 -0.97
N LEU A 25 4.47 3.19 -0.13
CA LEU A 25 4.76 3.34 1.30
C LEU A 25 4.94 1.98 1.99
N GLU A 26 4.08 1.02 1.66
CA GLU A 26 4.21 -0.34 2.17
C GLU A 26 5.53 -0.97 1.73
N THR A 27 5.91 -0.80 0.46
CA THR A 27 7.17 -1.31 -0.08
C THR A 27 8.36 -0.73 0.66
N ILE A 28 8.34 0.58 0.93
CA ILE A 28 9.41 1.24 1.70
C ILE A 28 9.50 0.64 3.10
N LEU A 29 8.38 0.40 3.76
CA LEU A 29 8.34 -0.22 5.08
C LEU A 29 8.98 -1.61 5.05
N ILE A 30 8.61 -2.44 4.11
CA ILE A 30 9.12 -3.80 3.96
C ILE A 30 10.63 -3.78 3.70
N LEU A 31 11.07 -2.94 2.76
CA LEU A 31 12.49 -2.82 2.42
C LEU A 31 13.32 -2.26 3.57
N SER A 32 12.76 -1.35 4.37
CA SER A 32 13.43 -0.79 5.54
C SER A 32 13.79 -1.87 6.59
N LYS A 33 13.03 -2.95 6.63
CA LYS A 33 13.29 -4.07 7.54
C LYS A 33 14.38 -5.01 7.02
N LYS A 34 14.62 -5.00 5.71
CA LYS A 34 15.58 -5.91 5.05
C LYS A 34 16.91 -5.25 4.71
N LEU A 35 16.91 -3.96 4.42
CA LEU A 35 18.08 -3.23 3.94
C LEU A 35 18.50 -2.18 4.96
N PRO A 36 19.81 -1.90 5.07
CA PRO A 36 20.29 -0.85 5.96
C PRO A 36 19.82 0.54 5.53
N VAL A 37 19.68 0.77 4.23
CA VAL A 37 19.14 2.01 3.65
C VAL A 37 18.30 1.67 2.43
N VAL A 38 17.27 2.49 2.15
CA VAL A 38 16.38 2.31 1.01
C VAL A 38 16.58 3.46 0.03
N ARG A 39 16.75 3.12 -1.25
CA ARG A 39 16.88 4.09 -2.34
C ARG A 39 15.81 3.81 -3.39
N SER A 40 15.59 4.77 -4.29
CA SER A 40 14.62 4.60 -5.39
C SER A 40 14.88 3.36 -6.23
N VAL A 41 16.16 3.02 -6.44
CA VAL A 41 16.53 1.83 -7.22
C VAL A 41 16.06 0.54 -6.55
N ASP A 42 16.09 0.49 -5.23
CA ASP A 42 15.63 -0.69 -4.47
C ASP A 42 14.13 -0.90 -4.65
N ILE A 43 13.37 0.20 -4.64
CA ILE A 43 11.92 0.17 -4.85
C ILE A 43 11.60 -0.25 -6.28
N ALA A 44 12.32 0.32 -7.25
CA ALA A 44 12.14 -0.02 -8.67
C ALA A 44 12.39 -1.51 -8.92
N ASN A 45 13.44 -2.05 -8.34
CA ASN A 45 13.77 -3.48 -8.47
C ASN A 45 12.72 -4.37 -7.81
N GLU A 46 12.25 -3.99 -6.62
CA GLU A 46 11.24 -4.77 -5.88
C GLU A 46 9.91 -4.83 -6.61
N LEU A 47 9.47 -3.70 -7.17
CA LEU A 47 8.17 -3.61 -7.85
C LEU A 47 8.22 -3.91 -9.34
N GLY A 48 9.41 -3.99 -9.93
CA GLY A 48 9.57 -4.19 -11.37
C GLY A 48 9.13 -2.97 -12.19
N PHE A 49 9.24 -1.77 -11.61
CA PHE A 49 8.85 -0.52 -12.25
C PHE A 49 10.05 0.20 -12.83
N LYS A 50 9.80 1.12 -13.77
CA LYS A 50 10.84 1.98 -14.33
C LYS A 50 11.35 2.95 -13.29
N LYS A 51 12.65 3.20 -13.29
CA LYS A 51 13.30 4.14 -12.35
C LYS A 51 12.69 5.54 -12.44
N SER A 52 12.35 6.01 -13.65
CA SER A 52 11.72 7.32 -13.85
C SER A 52 10.36 7.41 -13.17
N SER A 53 9.54 6.37 -13.26
CA SER A 53 8.24 6.32 -12.60
C SER A 53 8.36 6.36 -11.08
N VAL A 54 9.32 5.60 -10.55
CA VAL A 54 9.58 5.57 -9.10
C VAL A 54 10.08 6.92 -8.62
N SER A 55 10.96 7.59 -9.37
CA SER A 55 11.47 8.91 -9.00
C SER A 55 10.34 9.95 -8.90
N ILE A 56 9.41 9.93 -9.83
CA ILE A 56 8.23 10.82 -9.80
C ILE A 56 7.38 10.52 -8.57
N ALA A 57 7.13 9.24 -8.29
CA ALA A 57 6.35 8.82 -7.14
C ALA A 57 7.01 9.26 -5.83
N MET A 58 8.32 9.11 -5.71
CA MET A 58 9.05 9.52 -4.51
C MET A 58 9.00 11.03 -4.31
N LYS A 59 9.08 11.81 -5.39
CA LYS A 59 8.91 13.25 -5.33
C LYS A 59 7.53 13.62 -4.77
N ASN A 60 6.49 12.97 -5.27
CA ASN A 60 5.12 13.21 -4.82
C ASN A 60 4.94 12.85 -3.33
N LEU A 61 5.48 11.73 -2.89
CA LEU A 61 5.41 11.31 -1.49
C LEU A 61 6.17 12.28 -0.57
N ARG A 62 7.29 12.80 -1.03
CA ARG A 62 8.07 13.80 -0.29
C ARG A 62 7.29 15.11 -0.15
N GLU A 63 6.65 15.55 -1.22
CA GLU A 63 5.81 16.75 -1.20
C GLU A 63 4.63 16.64 -0.26
N LYS A 64 4.08 15.41 -0.10
CA LYS A 64 2.99 15.13 0.84
C LYS A 64 3.48 14.89 2.27
N ASN A 65 4.78 14.97 2.51
CA ASN A 65 5.41 14.74 3.81
C ASN A 65 5.22 13.31 4.34
N ASN A 66 5.12 12.34 3.45
CA ASN A 66 5.04 10.92 3.83
C ASN A 66 6.40 10.25 3.87
N ILE A 67 7.39 10.82 3.19
CA ILE A 67 8.78 10.37 3.23
C ILE A 67 9.72 11.56 3.33
N THR A 68 10.96 11.28 3.76
CA THR A 68 12.09 12.19 3.62
C THR A 68 13.12 11.52 2.73
N VAL A 69 13.88 12.33 2.00
CA VAL A 69 14.98 11.86 1.14
C VAL A 69 16.21 12.66 1.50
N SER A 70 17.28 11.97 1.94
CA SER A 70 18.54 12.61 2.29
C SER A 70 19.31 13.04 1.04
N ASP A 71 20.36 13.83 1.21
CA ASP A 71 21.23 14.24 0.11
C ASP A 71 21.86 13.04 -0.61
N ALA A 72 22.08 11.95 0.12
CA ALA A 72 22.62 10.70 -0.46
C ALA A 72 21.54 9.86 -1.14
N GLY A 73 20.27 10.32 -1.13
CA GLY A 73 19.16 9.59 -1.77
C GLY A 73 18.53 8.50 -0.89
N PHE A 74 18.80 8.53 0.41
CA PHE A 74 18.21 7.56 1.36
C PHE A 74 16.80 7.97 1.71
N ILE A 75 15.84 7.04 1.52
CA ILE A 75 14.42 7.27 1.73
C ILE A 75 14.03 6.75 3.10
N THR A 76 13.35 7.59 3.87
CA THR A 76 12.85 7.24 5.20
C THR A 76 11.38 7.64 5.32
N LEU A 77 10.57 6.78 5.92
CA LEU A 77 9.16 7.10 6.20
C LEU A 77 9.08 8.15 7.31
N THR A 78 8.23 9.14 7.11
CA THR A 78 7.84 10.05 8.20
C THR A 78 6.84 9.31 9.10
N GLU A 79 6.45 9.92 10.23
CA GLU A 79 5.44 9.32 11.09
C GLU A 79 4.12 9.09 10.35
N SER A 80 3.66 10.06 9.55
CA SER A 80 2.44 9.89 8.76
C SER A 80 2.57 8.81 7.69
N GLY A 81 3.71 8.75 7.03
CA GLY A 81 3.98 7.70 6.04
C GLY A 81 4.02 6.31 6.66
N ARG A 82 4.61 6.20 7.84
CA ARG A 82 4.68 4.93 8.58
C ARG A 82 3.29 4.45 8.99
N GLN A 83 2.45 5.36 9.49
CA GLN A 83 1.08 5.00 9.88
C GLN A 83 0.29 4.42 8.70
N ILE A 84 0.40 5.04 7.53
CA ILE A 84 -0.25 4.55 6.32
C ILE A 84 0.31 3.19 5.93
N ALA A 85 1.63 3.05 5.91
CA ALA A 85 2.30 1.81 5.52
C ALA A 85 1.94 0.65 6.45
N GLU A 86 1.94 0.89 7.76
CA GLU A 86 1.59 -0.13 8.76
C GLU A 86 0.12 -0.53 8.67
N MET A 87 -0.77 0.42 8.41
CA MET A 87 -2.19 0.14 8.21
C MET A 87 -2.40 -0.79 7.01
N ILE A 88 -1.76 -0.50 5.90
CA ILE A 88 -1.88 -1.32 4.68
C ILE A 88 -1.24 -2.69 4.90
N TYR A 89 -0.10 -2.75 5.56
CA TYR A 89 0.56 -4.01 5.88
C TYR A 89 -0.31 -4.90 6.77
N GLU A 90 -0.94 -4.34 7.79
CA GLU A 90 -1.88 -5.06 8.65
C GLU A 90 -3.07 -5.62 7.85
N ARG A 91 -3.63 -4.80 6.96
CA ARG A 91 -4.73 -5.22 6.08
C ARG A 91 -4.31 -6.39 5.19
N HIS A 92 -3.12 -6.29 4.61
CA HIS A 92 -2.59 -7.35 3.76
C HIS A 92 -2.48 -8.67 4.50
N GLU A 93 -1.85 -8.67 5.67
CA GLU A 93 -1.66 -9.86 6.48
C GLU A 93 -2.99 -10.50 6.88
N LEU A 94 -3.92 -9.69 7.35
CA LEU A 94 -5.21 -10.16 7.85
C LEU A 94 -6.11 -10.69 6.72
N LEU A 95 -6.16 -9.99 5.60
CA LEU A 95 -6.97 -10.40 4.44
C LEU A 95 -6.40 -11.67 3.80
N SER A 96 -5.09 -11.79 3.70
CA SER A 96 -4.44 -13.01 3.23
C SER A 96 -4.79 -14.20 4.11
N GLU A 97 -4.68 -14.03 5.42
CA GLU A 97 -5.04 -15.07 6.39
C GLU A 97 -6.51 -15.48 6.28
N CYS A 98 -7.40 -14.49 6.14
CA CYS A 98 -8.83 -14.74 6.00
C CYS A 98 -9.12 -15.61 4.78
N LEU A 99 -8.56 -15.26 3.64
CA LEU A 99 -8.77 -16.00 2.39
C LEU A 99 -8.17 -17.41 2.45
N GLU A 100 -7.00 -17.56 3.06
CA GLU A 100 -6.39 -18.87 3.26
C GLU A 100 -7.26 -19.77 4.15
N LYS A 101 -7.83 -19.24 5.22
CA LYS A 101 -8.75 -19.98 6.10
C LYS A 101 -10.02 -20.40 5.39
N LEU A 102 -10.46 -19.65 4.39
CA LEU A 102 -11.60 -19.99 3.56
C LEU A 102 -11.27 -21.07 2.50
N GLY A 103 -10.01 -21.43 2.38
CA GLY A 103 -9.58 -22.46 1.45
C GLY A 103 -8.94 -21.93 0.16
N VAL A 104 -8.67 -20.62 0.09
CA VAL A 104 -8.02 -20.03 -1.07
C VAL A 104 -6.52 -20.33 -1.01
N ASP A 105 -5.95 -20.71 -2.17
CA ASP A 105 -4.52 -20.95 -2.30
C ASP A 105 -3.70 -19.73 -1.82
N LYS A 106 -2.59 -20.00 -1.16
CA LYS A 106 -1.75 -18.97 -0.53
C LYS A 106 -1.33 -17.86 -1.49
N GLU A 107 -0.91 -18.22 -2.70
CA GLU A 107 -0.47 -17.24 -3.70
C GLU A 107 -1.64 -16.36 -4.19
N ILE A 108 -2.79 -16.99 -4.44
CA ILE A 108 -3.99 -16.28 -4.88
C ILE A 108 -4.52 -15.39 -3.75
N ALA A 109 -4.49 -15.88 -2.51
CA ALA A 109 -4.90 -15.12 -1.34
C ALA A 109 -4.06 -13.84 -1.19
N ALA A 110 -2.74 -13.95 -1.37
CA ALA A 110 -1.83 -12.80 -1.29
C ALA A 110 -2.11 -11.79 -2.41
N GLU A 111 -2.32 -12.25 -3.64
CA GLU A 111 -2.62 -11.39 -4.78
C GLU A 111 -3.93 -10.62 -4.58
N ASP A 112 -4.98 -11.32 -4.15
CA ASP A 112 -6.29 -10.71 -3.92
C ASP A 112 -6.24 -9.74 -2.74
N ALA A 113 -5.56 -10.11 -1.65
CA ALA A 113 -5.37 -9.23 -0.49
C ALA A 113 -4.69 -7.93 -0.90
N CYS A 114 -3.69 -8.01 -1.78
CA CYS A 114 -2.97 -6.86 -2.31
C CYS A 114 -3.88 -5.87 -3.05
N ARG A 115 -4.97 -6.36 -3.62
CA ARG A 115 -5.97 -5.50 -4.29
C ARG A 115 -7.02 -4.98 -3.31
N ILE A 116 -7.50 -5.85 -2.44
CA ILE A 116 -8.59 -5.52 -1.50
C ILE A 116 -8.12 -4.51 -0.45
N GLU A 117 -6.88 -4.60 0.01
CA GLU A 117 -6.35 -3.76 1.11
C GLU A 117 -6.46 -2.26 0.84
N HIS A 118 -6.44 -1.87 -0.43
CA HIS A 118 -6.50 -0.45 -0.81
C HIS A 118 -7.92 0.08 -1.00
N VAL A 119 -8.90 -0.80 -1.14
CA VAL A 119 -10.27 -0.41 -1.48
C VAL A 119 -11.30 -0.72 -0.38
N ILE A 120 -10.96 -1.58 0.56
CA ILE A 120 -11.87 -1.96 1.64
C ILE A 120 -12.07 -0.80 2.61
N SER A 121 -13.32 -0.60 3.04
CA SER A 121 -13.63 0.44 4.03
C SER A 121 -13.08 0.05 5.42
N PRO A 122 -12.80 1.05 6.29
CA PRO A 122 -12.41 0.76 7.67
C PRO A 122 -13.44 -0.08 8.41
N GLU A 123 -14.72 0.17 8.17
CA GLU A 123 -15.83 -0.55 8.80
C GLU A 123 -15.82 -2.02 8.43
N SER A 124 -15.67 -2.33 7.14
CA SER A 124 -15.62 -3.70 6.65
C SER A 124 -14.37 -4.41 7.15
N PHE A 125 -13.23 -3.72 7.15
CA PHE A 125 -11.98 -4.29 7.65
C PHE A 125 -12.08 -4.65 9.13
N GLU A 126 -12.61 -3.74 9.96
CA GLU A 126 -12.78 -4.00 11.40
C GLU A 126 -13.74 -5.15 11.66
N ALA A 127 -14.80 -5.29 10.87
CA ALA A 127 -15.73 -6.42 10.98
C ALA A 127 -15.04 -7.75 10.70
N ILE A 128 -14.23 -7.80 9.64
CA ILE A 128 -13.45 -9.00 9.29
C ILE A 128 -12.44 -9.32 10.40
N LYS A 129 -11.73 -8.31 10.90
CA LYS A 129 -10.75 -8.44 11.97
C LYS A 129 -11.36 -9.04 13.23
N LYS A 130 -12.53 -8.55 13.64
CA LYS A 130 -13.25 -9.07 14.80
C LYS A 130 -13.66 -10.53 14.60
N HIS A 131 -14.14 -10.85 13.42
CA HIS A 131 -14.58 -12.21 13.10
C HIS A 131 -13.42 -13.21 13.16
N ILE A 132 -12.28 -12.85 12.61
CA ILE A 132 -11.08 -13.70 12.60
C ILE A 132 -10.56 -13.91 14.02
N HIS A 133 -10.53 -12.86 14.83
CA HIS A 133 -10.02 -12.94 16.21
C HIS A 133 -10.94 -13.71 17.15
N LYS A 134 -12.21 -13.90 16.80
CA LYS A 134 -13.15 -14.72 17.58
C LYS A 134 -13.01 -16.20 17.30
N SER A 135 -12.44 -16.56 16.20
CA SER A 135 -12.24 -17.96 15.83
C SER A 135 -10.84 -18.44 16.19
#